data_82ede28a1d4b3a357d0cece0074b1f11
#
_entry.id   82ede28a1d4b3a357d0cece0074b1f11
#
_cell.length_a   1.000
_cell.length_b   1.000
_cell.length_c   1.000
_cell.angle_alpha   90.00
_cell.angle_beta   90.00
_cell.angle_gamma   90.00
#
_symmetry.space_group_name_H-M   'P 1'
#
loop_
_entity.id
_entity.type
_entity.pdbx_description
1 polymer ?
#
loop_
_entity_poly.entity_id
_entity_poly.type
_entity_poly.pdbx_seq_one_letter_code
_entity_poly.pdbx_strand_id
1 'polypeptide(L)'
;MNKKVLLIEDDLQMQKFIIEYLEDYNFECFAFAHPKDALENFKNNNDYSIIILDLMLPDMDGFDLFKKLKQIQDIPIIISSARGDIGNKIHGFELGADDYLAKPYEPRELVLRIEHILKRNISSKITISDFEIDKENRIVILDNYSIEFTKIEFEIFIFLIENLNKISSREQILNATSLDENTKNRTIDMHISNIRYKIGDDSKNP
;
A
#
# COMPACT_ATOMS: atom_id res chain seq x y z
N MET A 1 4.35 -18.28 -3.87
CA MET A 1 3.59 -18.36 -2.59
C MET A 1 2.22 -17.79 -2.85
N ASN A 2 1.16 -18.48 -2.41
CA ASN A 2 -0.19 -17.94 -2.49
C ASN A 2 -0.31 -16.75 -1.54
N LYS A 3 -0.99 -15.69 -2.00
CA LYS A 3 -1.25 -14.52 -1.16
C LYS A 3 -2.36 -14.83 -0.18
N LYS A 4 -2.12 -14.59 1.12
CA LYS A 4 -3.09 -14.87 2.19
C LYS A 4 -4.05 -13.72 2.36
N VAL A 5 -5.34 -14.04 2.40
CA VAL A 5 -6.44 -13.11 2.59
C VAL A 5 -7.12 -13.41 3.92
N LEU A 6 -7.29 -12.39 4.77
CA LEU A 6 -8.13 -12.48 5.96
C LEU A 6 -9.53 -11.96 5.61
N LEU A 7 -10.53 -12.82 5.68
CA LEU A 7 -11.94 -12.48 5.46
C LEU A 7 -12.68 -12.40 6.80
N ILE A 8 -13.34 -11.28 7.07
CA ILE A 8 -14.16 -11.09 8.28
C ILE A 8 -15.59 -10.79 7.84
N GLU A 9 -16.45 -11.77 7.95
CA GLU A 9 -17.82 -11.81 7.40
C GLU A 9 -18.65 -12.74 8.26
N ASP A 10 -19.81 -12.34 8.76
CA ASP A 10 -20.65 -13.16 9.63
C ASP A 10 -21.59 -14.11 8.87
N ASP A 11 -21.91 -13.80 7.62
CA ASP A 11 -22.67 -14.67 6.74
C ASP A 11 -21.83 -15.85 6.24
N LEU A 12 -22.05 -17.03 6.79
CA LEU A 12 -21.32 -18.25 6.42
C LEU A 12 -21.51 -18.68 4.96
N GLN A 13 -22.63 -18.34 4.33
CA GLN A 13 -22.85 -18.66 2.92
C GLN A 13 -22.03 -17.73 2.05
N MET A 14 -21.97 -16.43 2.40
CA MET A 14 -21.14 -15.46 1.74
C MET A 14 -19.65 -15.78 1.93
N GLN A 15 -19.23 -16.17 3.15
CA GLN A 15 -17.85 -16.64 3.39
C GLN A 15 -17.46 -17.76 2.42
N LYS A 16 -18.27 -18.82 2.39
CA LYS A 16 -18.00 -19.98 1.53
C LYS A 16 -17.89 -19.58 0.08
N PHE A 17 -18.80 -18.75 -0.40
CA PHE A 17 -18.81 -18.27 -1.77
C PHE A 17 -17.55 -17.44 -2.11
N ILE A 18 -17.15 -16.52 -1.22
CA ILE A 18 -15.96 -15.71 -1.40
C ILE A 18 -14.69 -16.58 -1.37
N ILE A 19 -14.58 -17.53 -0.42
CA ILE A 19 -13.45 -18.45 -0.31
C ILE A 19 -13.26 -19.24 -1.61
N GLU A 20 -14.32 -19.96 -2.05
CA GLU A 20 -14.28 -20.76 -3.27
C GLU A 20 -13.83 -19.93 -4.48
N TYR A 21 -14.35 -18.71 -4.60
CA TYR A 21 -13.99 -17.83 -5.70
C TYR A 21 -12.55 -17.30 -5.62
N LEU A 22 -12.05 -16.96 -4.43
CA LEU A 22 -10.68 -16.48 -4.23
C LEU A 22 -9.64 -17.60 -4.47
N GLU A 23 -9.96 -18.84 -4.10
CA GLU A 23 -9.11 -19.99 -4.33
C GLU A 23 -8.87 -20.25 -5.82
N ASP A 24 -9.89 -20.05 -6.67
CA ASP A 24 -9.77 -20.15 -8.14
C ASP A 24 -8.76 -19.14 -8.73
N TYR A 25 -8.45 -18.05 -7.98
CA TYR A 25 -7.45 -17.04 -8.35
C TYR A 25 -6.15 -17.14 -7.55
N ASN A 26 -5.88 -18.30 -6.96
CA ASN A 26 -4.66 -18.59 -6.20
C ASN A 26 -4.45 -17.71 -4.94
N PHE A 27 -5.54 -17.30 -4.30
CA PHE A 27 -5.50 -16.73 -2.96
C PHE A 27 -5.76 -17.82 -1.93
N GLU A 28 -5.11 -17.74 -0.78
CA GLU A 28 -5.38 -18.60 0.38
C GLU A 28 -6.23 -17.78 1.37
N CYS A 29 -7.50 -18.13 1.54
CA CYS A 29 -8.46 -17.33 2.29
C CYS A 29 -8.76 -17.95 3.66
N PHE A 30 -8.59 -17.17 4.73
CA PHE A 30 -8.92 -17.50 6.09
C PHE A 30 -10.11 -16.66 6.56
N ALA A 31 -11.25 -17.29 6.85
CA ALA A 31 -12.48 -16.58 7.15
C ALA A 31 -12.89 -16.72 8.62
N PHE A 32 -13.39 -15.63 9.20
CA PHE A 32 -13.87 -15.54 10.56
C PHE A 32 -15.24 -14.86 10.61
N ALA A 33 -16.19 -15.45 11.32
CA ALA A 33 -17.52 -14.90 11.54
C ALA A 33 -17.56 -13.91 12.72
N HIS A 34 -16.62 -14.02 13.65
CA HIS A 34 -16.60 -13.20 14.86
C HIS A 34 -15.37 -12.29 14.91
N PRO A 35 -15.56 -10.99 15.20
CA PRO A 35 -14.47 -10.02 15.31
C PRO A 35 -13.35 -10.41 16.27
N LYS A 36 -13.69 -11.05 17.38
CA LYS A 36 -12.71 -11.46 18.42
C LYS A 36 -11.76 -12.53 17.89
N ASP A 37 -12.31 -13.53 17.22
CA ASP A 37 -11.52 -14.64 16.67
C ASP A 37 -10.59 -14.15 15.55
N ALA A 38 -11.11 -13.26 14.69
CA ALA A 38 -10.31 -12.60 13.66
C ALA A 38 -9.15 -11.81 14.25
N LEU A 39 -9.39 -10.99 15.28
CA LEU A 39 -8.35 -10.21 15.96
C LEU A 39 -7.29 -11.09 16.63
N GLU A 40 -7.72 -12.18 17.29
CA GLU A 40 -6.78 -13.11 17.93
C GLU A 40 -5.92 -13.83 16.90
N ASN A 41 -6.54 -14.31 15.82
CA ASN A 41 -5.81 -14.91 14.71
C ASN A 41 -4.82 -13.94 14.09
N PHE A 42 -5.25 -12.69 13.78
CA PHE A 42 -4.44 -11.67 13.14
C PHE A 42 -3.24 -11.23 14.01
N LYS A 43 -3.37 -11.21 15.33
CA LYS A 43 -2.25 -10.94 16.25
C LYS A 43 -1.17 -12.01 16.22
N ASN A 44 -1.56 -13.25 15.96
CA ASN A 44 -0.67 -14.41 16.00
C ASN A 44 -0.09 -14.77 14.62
N ASN A 45 -0.59 -14.17 13.53
CA ASN A 45 -0.19 -14.46 12.17
C ASN A 45 0.10 -13.14 11.42
N ASN A 46 1.34 -12.95 11.00
CA ASN A 46 1.83 -11.69 10.39
C ASN A 46 1.93 -11.76 8.85
N ASP A 47 1.42 -12.81 8.22
CA ASP A 47 1.65 -13.10 6.81
C ASP A 47 0.45 -12.86 5.89
N TYR A 48 -0.59 -12.21 6.40
CA TYR A 48 -1.71 -11.76 5.58
C TYR A 48 -1.29 -10.63 4.64
N SER A 49 -1.73 -10.72 3.39
CA SER A 49 -1.44 -9.72 2.35
C SER A 49 -2.52 -8.63 2.28
N ILE A 50 -3.76 -8.96 2.68
CA ILE A 50 -4.92 -8.07 2.61
C ILE A 50 -6.03 -8.57 3.53
N ILE A 51 -6.86 -7.64 4.02
CA ILE A 51 -8.08 -7.94 4.80
C ILE A 51 -9.31 -7.56 3.97
N ILE A 52 -10.33 -8.40 3.99
CA ILE A 52 -11.69 -8.10 3.54
C ILE A 52 -12.56 -8.02 4.79
N LEU A 53 -13.17 -6.87 5.04
CA LEU A 53 -13.89 -6.58 6.26
C LEU A 53 -15.35 -6.20 5.98
N ASP A 54 -16.30 -6.98 6.49
CA ASP A 54 -17.67 -6.48 6.62
C ASP A 54 -17.79 -5.54 7.83
N LEU A 55 -18.61 -4.52 7.70
CA LEU A 55 -18.96 -3.60 8.79
C LEU A 55 -20.16 -4.10 9.62
N MET A 56 -20.96 -5.01 9.07
CA MET A 56 -22.20 -5.51 9.69
C MET A 56 -21.93 -6.79 10.50
N LEU A 57 -20.99 -6.73 11.43
CA LEU A 57 -20.58 -7.86 12.24
C LEU A 57 -21.33 -7.92 13.58
N PRO A 58 -21.49 -9.11 14.19
CA PRO A 58 -21.99 -9.24 15.55
C PRO A 58 -20.96 -8.71 16.57
N ASP A 59 -21.44 -8.28 17.72
CA ASP A 59 -20.67 -7.95 18.93
C ASP A 59 -19.71 -6.76 18.85
N MET A 60 -19.40 -6.23 17.67
CA MET A 60 -18.49 -5.10 17.48
C MET A 60 -18.82 -4.30 16.23
N ASP A 61 -18.78 -2.96 16.31
CA ASP A 61 -18.88 -2.13 15.13
C ASP A 61 -17.68 -2.34 14.20
N GLY A 62 -17.93 -2.49 12.89
CA GLY A 62 -16.89 -2.79 11.91
C GLY A 62 -15.84 -1.70 11.77
N PHE A 63 -16.17 -0.43 11.96
CA PHE A 63 -15.17 0.66 11.96
C PHE A 63 -14.26 0.62 13.19
N ASP A 64 -14.78 0.17 14.35
CA ASP A 64 -13.95 -0.02 15.54
C ASP A 64 -13.02 -1.23 15.37
N LEU A 65 -13.49 -2.28 14.69
CA LEU A 65 -12.64 -3.41 14.31
C LEU A 65 -11.55 -2.97 13.33
N PHE A 66 -11.90 -2.18 12.32
CA PHE A 66 -10.95 -1.60 11.35
C PHE A 66 -9.79 -0.88 12.04
N LYS A 67 -10.09 0.02 12.99
CA LYS A 67 -9.06 0.76 13.76
C LYS A 67 -8.14 -0.19 14.53
N LYS A 68 -8.70 -1.23 15.16
CA LYS A 68 -7.92 -2.22 15.91
C LYS A 68 -7.00 -3.03 14.99
N LEU A 69 -7.48 -3.43 13.82
CA LEU A 69 -6.68 -4.15 12.82
C LEU A 69 -5.49 -3.30 12.35
N LYS A 70 -5.73 -2.04 11.98
CA LYS A 70 -4.68 -1.10 11.58
C LYS A 70 -3.66 -0.80 12.67
N GLN A 71 -4.03 -0.85 13.95
CA GLN A 71 -3.09 -0.72 15.08
C GLN A 71 -2.17 -1.94 15.27
N ILE A 72 -2.60 -3.13 14.84
CA ILE A 72 -1.79 -4.35 14.94
C ILE A 72 -0.77 -4.39 13.80
N GLN A 73 -1.22 -4.16 12.57
CA GLN A 73 -0.37 -4.20 11.38
C GLN A 73 -0.97 -3.34 10.28
N ASP A 74 -0.13 -2.57 9.61
CA ASP A 74 -0.55 -1.75 8.46
C ASP A 74 -0.49 -2.56 7.17
N ILE A 75 -1.55 -3.34 6.93
CA ILE A 75 -1.79 -4.02 5.66
C ILE A 75 -3.07 -3.48 5.01
N PRO A 76 -3.25 -3.65 3.70
CA PRO A 76 -4.44 -3.18 3.00
C PRO A 76 -5.73 -3.77 3.56
N ILE A 77 -6.77 -2.94 3.64
CA ILE A 77 -8.12 -3.36 4.04
C ILE A 77 -9.13 -2.89 2.99
N ILE A 78 -9.87 -3.84 2.42
CA ILE A 78 -11.07 -3.58 1.63
C ILE A 78 -12.28 -3.70 2.55
N ILE A 79 -13.09 -2.67 2.64
CA ILE A 79 -14.40 -2.74 3.30
C ILE A 79 -15.40 -3.32 2.31
N SER A 80 -16.07 -4.42 2.68
CA SER A 80 -17.11 -5.09 1.89
C SER A 80 -18.41 -5.12 2.69
N SER A 81 -19.33 -4.18 2.46
CA SER A 81 -20.49 -4.04 3.35
C SER A 81 -21.78 -3.62 2.62
N ALA A 82 -22.92 -4.01 3.22
CA ALA A 82 -24.24 -3.53 2.79
C ALA A 82 -24.49 -2.04 3.12
N ARG A 83 -23.65 -1.41 3.97
CA ARG A 83 -23.68 0.04 4.22
C ARG A 83 -23.13 0.81 3.04
N GLY A 84 -23.86 0.81 1.92
CA GLY A 84 -23.42 1.38 0.64
C GLY A 84 -23.62 2.90 0.49
N ASP A 85 -24.14 3.58 1.52
CA ASP A 85 -24.35 5.03 1.47
C ASP A 85 -23.02 5.80 1.45
N ILE A 86 -23.08 7.03 0.92
CA ILE A 86 -21.90 7.85 0.69
C ILE A 86 -21.19 8.24 1.99
N GLY A 87 -21.92 8.41 3.09
CA GLY A 87 -21.35 8.77 4.40
C GLY A 87 -20.45 7.67 4.94
N ASN A 88 -20.90 6.41 4.89
CA ASN A 88 -20.08 5.27 5.32
C ASN A 88 -18.85 5.07 4.42
N LYS A 89 -18.98 5.31 3.09
CA LYS A 89 -17.82 5.24 2.18
C LYS A 89 -16.78 6.31 2.51
N ILE A 90 -17.21 7.57 2.67
CA ILE A 90 -16.32 8.67 3.04
C ILE A 90 -15.62 8.34 4.37
N HIS A 91 -16.37 7.91 5.38
CA HIS A 91 -15.80 7.56 6.68
C HIS A 91 -14.78 6.41 6.59
N GLY A 92 -15.07 5.38 5.79
CA GLY A 92 -14.12 4.29 5.55
C GLY A 92 -12.80 4.78 4.95
N PHE A 93 -12.85 5.65 3.94
CA PHE A 93 -11.66 6.23 3.32
C PHE A 93 -10.91 7.20 4.26
N GLU A 94 -11.61 8.00 5.06
CA GLU A 94 -11.01 8.87 6.08
C GLU A 94 -10.25 8.07 7.16
N LEU A 95 -10.71 6.86 7.47
CA LEU A 95 -10.03 5.93 8.37
C LEU A 95 -8.84 5.22 7.72
N GLY A 96 -8.63 5.36 6.40
CA GLY A 96 -7.52 4.76 5.67
C GLY A 96 -7.83 3.40 5.05
N ALA A 97 -9.11 3.13 4.70
CA ALA A 97 -9.45 1.96 3.88
C ALA A 97 -8.86 2.11 2.47
N ASP A 98 -8.28 1.03 1.95
CA ASP A 98 -7.69 1.01 0.61
C ASP A 98 -8.75 0.94 -0.49
N ASP A 99 -9.90 0.34 -0.18
CA ASP A 99 -11.08 0.36 -1.05
C ASP A 99 -12.37 0.12 -0.25
N TYR A 100 -13.51 0.41 -0.89
CA TYR A 100 -14.85 0.20 -0.33
C TYR A 100 -15.78 -0.41 -1.39
N LEU A 101 -16.22 -1.64 -1.15
CA LEU A 101 -17.07 -2.40 -2.03
C LEU A 101 -18.46 -2.58 -1.41
N ALA A 102 -19.48 -1.93 -2.01
CA ALA A 102 -20.84 -2.03 -1.50
C ALA A 102 -21.51 -3.32 -2.00
N LYS A 103 -22.08 -4.11 -1.08
CA LYS A 103 -22.90 -5.28 -1.42
C LYS A 103 -24.28 -4.86 -1.97
N PRO A 104 -24.84 -5.59 -2.96
CA PRO A 104 -24.27 -6.76 -3.64
C PRO A 104 -23.25 -6.38 -4.73
N TYR A 105 -22.25 -7.23 -4.95
CA TYR A 105 -21.23 -7.08 -5.99
C TYR A 105 -20.94 -8.43 -6.67
N GLU A 106 -20.39 -8.38 -7.87
CA GLU A 106 -19.90 -9.56 -8.55
C GLU A 106 -18.54 -10.00 -7.95
N PRO A 107 -18.32 -11.28 -7.63
CA PRO A 107 -17.08 -11.75 -7.01
C PRO A 107 -15.83 -11.39 -7.81
N ARG A 108 -15.95 -11.33 -9.14
CA ARG A 108 -14.88 -10.90 -10.03
C ARG A 108 -14.41 -9.48 -9.72
N GLU A 109 -15.32 -8.59 -9.32
CA GLU A 109 -14.98 -7.22 -8.94
C GLU A 109 -14.07 -7.21 -7.70
N LEU A 110 -14.40 -8.01 -6.68
CA LEU A 110 -13.56 -8.15 -5.48
C LEU A 110 -12.15 -8.62 -5.83
N VAL A 111 -12.02 -9.66 -6.67
CA VAL A 111 -10.71 -10.17 -7.11
C VAL A 111 -9.89 -9.09 -7.81
N LEU A 112 -10.49 -8.34 -8.75
CA LEU A 112 -9.79 -7.28 -9.47
C LEU A 112 -9.29 -6.17 -8.54
N ARG A 113 -10.08 -5.81 -7.52
CA ARG A 113 -9.70 -4.81 -6.52
C ARG A 113 -8.55 -5.30 -5.64
N ILE A 114 -8.61 -6.55 -5.17
CA ILE A 114 -7.52 -7.19 -4.43
C ILE A 114 -6.23 -7.18 -5.25
N GLU A 115 -6.29 -7.65 -6.51
CA GLU A 115 -5.13 -7.66 -7.39
C GLU A 115 -4.53 -6.27 -7.61
N HIS A 116 -5.39 -5.25 -7.81
CA HIS A 116 -4.96 -3.87 -8.02
C HIS A 116 -4.22 -3.33 -6.78
N ILE A 117 -4.81 -3.49 -5.60
CA ILE A 117 -4.23 -3.05 -4.34
C ILE A 117 -2.90 -3.74 -4.07
N LEU A 118 -2.84 -5.07 -4.24
CA LEU A 118 -1.61 -5.82 -4.00
C LEU A 118 -0.51 -5.52 -5.01
N LYS A 119 -0.87 -5.24 -6.28
CA LYS A 119 0.10 -4.77 -7.29
C LYS A 119 0.64 -3.39 -6.96
N ARG A 120 -0.20 -2.46 -6.52
CA ARG A 120 0.18 -1.11 -6.09
C ARG A 120 1.18 -1.19 -4.93
N ASN A 121 0.91 -2.00 -3.91
CA ASN A 121 1.78 -2.16 -2.76
C ASN A 121 3.14 -2.82 -3.10
N ILE A 122 3.18 -3.74 -4.07
CA ILE A 122 4.44 -4.32 -4.55
C ILE A 122 5.23 -3.29 -5.37
N SER A 123 4.55 -2.48 -6.19
CA SER A 123 5.21 -1.46 -6.99
C SER A 123 5.59 -0.20 -6.21
N SER A 124 4.97 0.04 -5.04
CA SER A 124 5.29 1.19 -4.18
C SER A 124 6.51 0.95 -3.29
N LYS A 125 6.77 -0.29 -2.88
CA LYS A 125 7.93 -0.64 -2.06
C LYS A 125 9.03 -1.27 -2.92
N ILE A 126 10.15 -0.58 -3.02
CA ILE A 126 11.35 -1.03 -3.74
C ILE A 126 12.47 -1.19 -2.73
N THR A 127 13.14 -2.33 -2.75
CA THR A 127 14.41 -2.52 -2.04
C THR A 127 15.51 -2.59 -3.07
N ILE A 128 16.45 -1.63 -3.03
CA ILE A 128 17.60 -1.58 -3.94
C ILE A 128 18.85 -1.29 -3.10
N SER A 129 19.82 -2.23 -3.10
CA SER A 129 20.95 -2.18 -2.19
C SER A 129 20.48 -2.02 -0.74
N ASP A 130 20.93 -1.01 -0.04
CA ASP A 130 20.59 -0.73 1.36
C ASP A 130 19.38 0.20 1.51
N PHE A 131 18.74 0.59 0.38
CA PHE A 131 17.56 1.45 0.37
C PHE A 131 16.26 0.65 0.41
N GLU A 132 15.38 1.01 1.33
CA GLU A 132 13.95 0.66 1.31
C GLU A 132 13.16 1.90 0.90
N ILE A 133 12.41 1.81 -0.18
CA ILE A 133 11.70 2.95 -0.77
C ILE A 133 10.21 2.67 -0.81
N ASP A 134 9.42 3.52 -0.19
CA ASP A 134 7.97 3.57 -0.34
C ASP A 134 7.59 4.75 -1.24
N LYS A 135 7.28 4.46 -2.49
CA LYS A 135 6.94 5.48 -3.49
C LYS A 135 5.65 6.21 -3.19
N GLU A 136 4.68 5.54 -2.58
CA GLU A 136 3.36 6.10 -2.30
C GLU A 136 3.43 7.13 -1.18
N ASN A 137 4.11 6.76 -0.08
CA ASN A 137 4.28 7.63 1.08
C ASN A 137 5.49 8.55 0.95
N ARG A 138 6.28 8.42 -0.13
CA ARG A 138 7.54 9.16 -0.36
C ARG A 138 8.54 9.00 0.77
N ILE A 139 8.62 7.80 1.32
CA ILE A 139 9.56 7.45 2.38
C ILE A 139 10.74 6.71 1.77
N VAL A 140 11.95 7.13 2.14
CA VAL A 140 13.19 6.43 1.80
C VAL A 140 13.89 6.12 3.12
N ILE A 141 14.24 4.85 3.32
CA ILE A 141 14.96 4.37 4.49
C ILE A 141 16.32 3.85 4.02
N LEU A 142 17.39 4.26 4.70
CA LEU A 142 18.75 3.77 4.53
C LEU A 142 19.29 3.40 5.91
N ASP A 143 19.78 2.18 6.08
CA ASP A 143 20.33 1.67 7.36
C ASP A 143 19.37 1.85 8.55
N ASN A 144 18.08 1.61 8.36
CA ASN A 144 16.98 1.85 9.32
C ASN A 144 16.72 3.31 9.70
N TYR A 145 17.29 4.30 9.00
CA TYR A 145 17.03 5.72 9.19
C TYR A 145 16.19 6.26 8.03
N SER A 146 15.11 6.96 8.37
CA SER A 146 14.28 7.65 7.36
C SER A 146 15.02 8.89 6.85
N ILE A 147 15.11 9.01 5.52
CA ILE A 147 15.69 10.18 4.84
C ILE A 147 14.55 11.10 4.42
N GLU A 148 14.56 12.33 4.89
CA GLU A 148 13.59 13.35 4.51
C GLU A 148 13.99 14.01 3.19
N PHE A 149 13.31 13.67 2.10
CA PHE A 149 13.42 14.36 0.83
C PHE A 149 12.30 15.39 0.63
N THR A 150 12.62 16.51 -0.02
CA THR A 150 11.58 17.36 -0.61
C THR A 150 10.91 16.60 -1.78
N LYS A 151 9.73 17.07 -2.22
CA LYS A 151 9.02 16.45 -3.35
C LYS A 151 9.92 16.27 -4.57
N ILE A 152 10.64 17.31 -4.96
CA ILE A 152 11.52 17.31 -6.13
C ILE A 152 12.73 16.39 -5.94
N GLU A 153 13.35 16.41 -4.76
CA GLU A 153 14.46 15.51 -4.44
C GLU A 153 14.02 14.05 -4.52
N PHE A 154 12.83 13.74 -4.00
CA PHE A 154 12.27 12.39 -4.09
C PHE A 154 12.03 11.95 -5.53
N GLU A 155 11.41 12.81 -6.36
CA GLU A 155 11.17 12.52 -7.78
C GLU A 155 12.47 12.28 -8.54
N ILE A 156 13.50 13.12 -8.32
CA ILE A 156 14.83 12.93 -8.91
C ILE A 156 15.47 11.63 -8.43
N PHE A 157 15.41 11.34 -7.12
CA PHE A 157 15.97 10.13 -6.56
C PHE A 157 15.32 8.88 -7.14
N ILE A 158 13.99 8.82 -7.25
CA ILE A 158 13.28 7.71 -7.88
C ILE A 158 13.68 7.54 -9.35
N PHE A 159 13.74 8.64 -10.10
CA PHE A 159 14.17 8.57 -11.50
C PHE A 159 15.59 7.99 -11.65
N LEU A 160 16.53 8.36 -10.78
CA LEU A 160 17.89 7.84 -10.80
C LEU A 160 17.94 6.35 -10.43
N ILE A 161 17.19 5.94 -9.43
CA ILE A 161 17.07 4.54 -9.00
C ILE A 161 16.48 3.66 -10.12
N GLU A 162 15.45 4.12 -10.81
CA GLU A 162 14.84 3.39 -11.94
C GLU A 162 15.76 3.29 -13.17
N ASN A 163 16.72 4.20 -13.26
CA ASN A 163 17.73 4.22 -14.31
C ASN A 163 19.13 3.84 -13.80
N LEU A 164 19.21 3.01 -12.78
CA LEU A 164 20.48 2.55 -12.20
C LEU A 164 21.40 1.96 -13.30
N ASN A 165 22.69 2.25 -13.24
CA ASN A 165 23.69 1.86 -14.22
C ASN A 165 23.51 2.46 -15.64
N LYS A 166 22.65 3.51 -15.80
CA LYS A 166 22.53 4.26 -17.03
C LYS A 166 22.95 5.71 -16.80
N ILE A 167 23.52 6.31 -17.85
CA ILE A 167 23.81 7.75 -17.83
C ILE A 167 22.51 8.50 -18.06
N SER A 168 22.16 9.39 -17.14
CA SER A 168 20.96 10.24 -17.24
C SER A 168 21.35 11.69 -17.52
N SER A 169 20.72 12.30 -18.52
CA SER A 169 20.91 13.72 -18.81
C SER A 169 20.03 14.61 -17.93
N ARG A 170 20.40 15.88 -17.78
CA ARG A 170 19.58 16.87 -17.06
C ARG A 170 18.20 17.06 -17.69
N GLU A 171 18.11 16.98 -18.99
CA GLU A 171 16.85 17.04 -19.73
C GLU A 171 15.93 15.85 -19.41
N GLN A 172 16.49 14.65 -19.30
CA GLN A 172 15.74 13.46 -18.87
C GLN A 172 15.22 13.60 -17.44
N ILE A 173 16.04 14.15 -16.53
CA ILE A 173 15.62 14.42 -15.14
C ILE A 173 14.50 15.48 -15.13
N LEU A 174 14.64 16.55 -15.89
CA LEU A 174 13.62 17.60 -16.00
C LEU A 174 12.27 17.03 -16.46
N ASN A 175 12.29 16.25 -17.54
CA ASN A 175 11.08 15.65 -18.11
C ASN A 175 10.43 14.58 -17.23
N ALA A 176 11.17 13.99 -16.31
CA ALA A 176 10.69 12.93 -15.40
C ALA A 176 10.20 13.47 -14.05
N THR A 177 10.31 14.77 -13.80
CA THR A 177 10.00 15.39 -12.52
C THR A 177 8.99 16.53 -12.68
N SER A 178 8.39 16.98 -11.57
CA SER A 178 7.49 18.13 -11.55
C SER A 178 8.23 19.49 -11.54
N LEU A 179 9.48 19.53 -11.98
CA LEU A 179 10.22 20.79 -12.23
C LEU A 179 9.62 21.54 -13.42
N ASP A 180 9.67 22.86 -13.36
CA ASP A 180 9.25 23.71 -14.49
C ASP A 180 10.19 23.51 -15.69
N GLU A 181 9.64 23.48 -16.92
CA GLU A 181 10.41 23.28 -18.16
C GLU A 181 11.54 24.32 -18.37
N ASN A 182 11.39 25.51 -17.77
CA ASN A 182 12.40 26.58 -17.80
C ASN A 182 13.42 26.48 -16.65
N THR A 183 13.40 25.39 -15.87
CA THR A 183 14.33 25.21 -14.77
C THR A 183 15.78 25.17 -15.26
N LYS A 184 16.62 26.01 -14.67
CA LYS A 184 18.05 26.08 -15.04
C LYS A 184 18.79 24.81 -14.61
N ASN A 185 19.72 24.36 -15.40
CA ASN A 185 20.58 23.19 -15.11
C ASN A 185 21.21 23.23 -13.70
N ARG A 186 21.60 24.43 -13.24
CA ARG A 186 22.17 24.64 -11.91
C ARG A 186 21.21 24.26 -10.78
N THR A 187 19.90 24.41 -10.98
CA THR A 187 18.89 24.01 -9.99
C THR A 187 18.81 22.50 -9.88
N ILE A 188 18.91 21.79 -11.01
CA ILE A 188 18.96 20.31 -11.00
C ILE A 188 20.22 19.83 -10.29
N ASP A 189 21.38 20.43 -10.59
CA ASP A 189 22.66 20.08 -9.95
C ASP A 189 22.62 20.32 -8.44
N MET A 190 21.91 21.37 -7.99
CA MET A 190 21.69 21.65 -6.56
C MET A 190 20.85 20.55 -5.89
N HIS A 191 19.77 20.12 -6.51
CA HIS A 191 18.94 19.04 -5.96
C HIS A 191 19.74 17.72 -5.89
N ILE A 192 20.51 17.40 -6.92
CA ILE A 192 21.38 16.21 -6.92
C ILE A 192 22.41 16.30 -5.78
N SER A 193 23.03 17.48 -5.59
CA SER A 193 23.97 17.69 -4.48
C SER A 193 23.32 17.49 -3.11
N ASN A 194 22.08 17.98 -2.92
CA ASN A 194 21.33 17.79 -1.70
C ASN A 194 20.97 16.31 -1.45
N ILE A 195 20.55 15.60 -2.50
CA ILE A 195 20.28 14.17 -2.42
C ILE A 195 21.55 13.42 -1.98
N ARG A 196 22.68 13.65 -2.65
CA ARG A 196 23.95 13.01 -2.30
C ARG A 196 24.35 13.27 -0.84
N TYR A 197 24.22 14.50 -0.37
CA TYR A 197 24.46 14.86 1.01
C TYR A 197 23.57 14.08 1.99
N LYS A 198 22.27 13.97 1.68
CA LYS A 198 21.29 13.28 2.54
C LYS A 198 21.50 11.77 2.61
N ILE A 199 21.95 11.15 1.54
CA ILE A 199 22.26 9.70 1.50
C ILE A 199 23.70 9.38 1.95
N GLY A 200 24.48 10.39 2.34
CA GLY A 200 25.87 10.18 2.77
C GLY A 200 26.84 9.88 1.62
N ASP A 201 26.45 10.14 0.36
CA ASP A 201 27.32 9.92 -0.80
C ASP A 201 28.41 11.00 -0.89
N ASP A 202 29.64 10.62 -0.59
CA ASP A 202 30.80 11.52 -0.77
C ASP A 202 31.24 11.51 -2.23
N SER A 203 31.24 12.70 -2.87
CA SER A 203 31.69 12.88 -4.26
C SER A 203 33.16 12.46 -4.50
N LYS A 204 33.96 12.28 -3.45
CA LYS A 204 35.36 11.83 -3.51
C LYS A 204 35.50 10.32 -3.31
N ASN A 205 34.45 9.66 -2.82
CA ASN A 205 34.42 8.21 -2.59
C ASN A 205 32.97 7.72 -2.86
N PRO A 206 32.54 7.71 -4.14
CA PRO A 206 31.17 7.36 -4.52
C PRO A 206 30.86 5.88 -4.34
#